data_5ae255222240db36018d20d388c7c45b
#
_entry.id   5ae255222240db36018d20d388c7c45b
#
_cell.length_a   1.000
_cell.length_b   1.000
_cell.length_c   1.000
_cell.angle_alpha   90.00
_cell.angle_beta   90.00
_cell.angle_gamma   90.00
#
_symmetry.space_group_name_H-M   'P 1'
#
loop_
_entity.id
_entity.type
_entity.pdbx_description
1 polymer ?
#
loop_
_entity_poly.entity_id
_entity_poly.type
_entity_poly.pdbx_seq_one_letter_code
_entity_poly.pdbx_strand_id
1 'polypeptide(L)'
;MLLWSTIQLGKPLSSLTHEDLLLYQRFLSDPQPASRWVMRDGRKFAHAHPEWRPFAGPLSPASQRQAIIILNTLFSWLVNAGYLAGNPLSLSRQRARKAKPRITRYLEEDLWSEVKMTIDLMPKESDREREHYYRARWLFSLLYLCGLRISEVVGNTMGSLFCRRDKDGEERWWLEILGKGDKLRIVPATNELMVELARYRREKGLASFPLAGDDVPLLLPIGR
;
A
#
# COMPACT_ATOMS: atom_id res chain seq x y z
N MET A 1 19.16 3.73 13.16
CA MET A 1 20.44 2.95 13.30
C MET A 1 21.65 3.86 13.36
N LEU A 2 21.97 4.63 12.32
CA LEU A 2 23.14 5.50 12.29
C LEU A 2 23.23 6.44 13.52
N LEU A 3 22.16 7.18 13.80
CA LEU A 3 22.10 8.05 15.00
C LEU A 3 22.31 7.28 16.32
N TRP A 4 21.74 6.08 16.41
CA TRP A 4 21.92 5.27 17.62
C TRP A 4 23.35 4.78 17.78
N SER A 5 24.00 4.28 16.70
CA SER A 5 25.37 3.81 16.78
C SER A 5 26.35 4.93 17.11
N THR A 6 26.17 6.13 16.56
CA THR A 6 27.08 7.27 16.81
C THR A 6 26.79 7.95 18.14
N ILE A 7 25.53 8.16 18.50
CA ILE A 7 25.17 8.93 19.72
C ILE A 7 25.14 8.06 20.97
N GLN A 8 24.63 6.81 20.84
CA GLN A 8 24.44 5.92 22.00
C GLN A 8 25.68 5.04 22.27
N LEU A 9 26.33 4.53 21.20
CA LEU A 9 27.49 3.65 21.33
C LEU A 9 28.82 4.37 21.07
N GLY A 10 28.83 5.52 20.42
CA GLY A 10 30.05 6.17 19.95
C GLY A 10 30.81 5.38 18.88
N LYS A 11 30.13 4.50 18.14
CA LYS A 11 30.72 3.60 17.13
C LYS A 11 30.27 3.95 15.72
N PRO A 12 31.16 3.95 14.71
CA PRO A 12 30.77 3.99 13.31
C PRO A 12 30.12 2.66 12.90
N LEU A 13 29.36 2.67 11.80
CA LEU A 13 28.68 1.46 11.30
C LEU A 13 29.66 0.32 10.97
N SER A 14 30.88 0.66 10.56
CA SER A 14 31.93 -0.30 10.18
C SER A 14 32.52 -1.12 11.35
N SER A 15 32.31 -0.67 12.59
CA SER A 15 32.79 -1.36 13.78
C SER A 15 31.70 -1.99 14.63
N LEU A 16 30.47 -2.05 14.10
CA LEU A 16 29.37 -2.70 14.79
C LEU A 16 29.50 -4.22 14.79
N THR A 17 29.37 -4.80 15.95
CA THR A 17 29.40 -6.25 16.16
C THR A 17 27.99 -6.85 16.21
N HIS A 18 27.93 -8.17 16.26
CA HIS A 18 26.66 -8.87 16.45
C HIS A 18 25.96 -8.47 17.76
N GLU A 19 26.73 -8.35 18.84
CA GLU A 19 26.24 -7.93 20.16
C GLU A 19 25.64 -6.52 20.13
N ASP A 20 26.28 -5.59 19.44
CA ASP A 20 25.77 -4.23 19.24
C ASP A 20 24.39 -4.26 18.56
N LEU A 21 24.19 -5.15 17.61
CA LEU A 21 22.90 -5.28 16.93
C LEU A 21 21.82 -5.95 17.78
N LEU A 22 22.20 -6.84 18.71
CA LEU A 22 21.27 -7.35 19.73
C LEU A 22 20.86 -6.23 20.69
N LEU A 23 21.79 -5.36 21.09
CA LEU A 23 21.47 -4.18 21.89
C LEU A 23 20.54 -3.21 21.13
N TYR A 24 20.79 -3.03 19.82
CA TYR A 24 19.89 -2.21 19.00
C TYR A 24 18.49 -2.80 18.90
N GLN A 25 18.34 -4.11 18.80
CA GLN A 25 17.01 -4.75 18.80
C GLN A 25 16.26 -4.48 20.12
N ARG A 26 16.95 -4.57 21.27
CA ARG A 26 16.38 -4.21 22.58
C ARG A 26 16.01 -2.74 22.65
N PHE A 27 16.88 -1.88 22.14
CA PHE A 27 16.60 -0.44 22.03
C PHE A 27 15.35 -0.14 21.20
N LEU A 28 15.12 -0.85 20.08
CA LEU A 28 13.91 -0.67 19.28
C LEU A 28 12.63 -1.06 20.04
N SER A 29 12.71 -2.01 20.98
CA SER A 29 11.57 -2.39 21.82
C SER A 29 11.31 -1.40 22.96
N ASP A 30 12.33 -0.68 23.39
CA ASP A 30 12.25 0.36 24.43
C ASP A 30 13.36 1.42 24.20
N PRO A 31 13.08 2.48 23.41
CA PRO A 31 14.06 3.51 23.08
C PRO A 31 14.40 4.42 24.26
N GLN A 32 15.42 4.06 25.03
CA GLN A 32 15.89 4.84 26.18
C GLN A 32 17.18 5.63 25.87
N PRO A 33 17.39 6.83 26.45
CA PRO A 33 16.41 7.61 27.22
C PRO A 33 15.30 8.19 26.35
N ALA A 34 14.04 8.03 26.77
CA ALA A 34 12.87 8.44 25.98
C ALA A 34 12.91 9.92 25.56
N SER A 35 13.41 10.81 26.40
CA SER A 35 13.53 12.25 26.11
C SER A 35 14.37 12.55 24.88
N ARG A 36 15.32 11.67 24.51
CA ARG A 36 16.19 11.83 23.35
C ARG A 36 15.60 11.17 22.10
N TRP A 37 14.88 10.07 22.26
CA TRP A 37 14.54 9.20 21.15
C TRP A 37 13.06 9.18 20.78
N VAL A 38 12.17 9.53 21.72
CA VAL A 38 10.72 9.43 21.55
C VAL A 38 10.08 10.82 21.50
N MET A 39 9.17 11.02 20.54
CA MET A 39 8.39 12.24 20.40
C MET A 39 7.50 12.45 21.64
N ARG A 40 7.46 13.69 22.14
CA ARG A 40 6.52 14.09 23.19
C ARG A 40 5.12 14.28 22.58
N ASP A 41 4.11 13.84 23.28
CA ASP A 41 2.68 14.08 22.96
C ASP A 41 2.26 13.68 21.53
N GLY A 42 2.97 12.74 20.89
CA GLY A 42 2.67 12.28 19.55
C GLY A 42 2.84 13.33 18.43
N ARG A 43 3.35 14.51 18.73
CA ARG A 43 3.58 15.58 17.75
C ARG A 43 4.74 15.24 16.83
N LYS A 44 4.48 15.32 15.52
CA LYS A 44 5.50 15.17 14.47
C LYS A 44 6.08 16.54 14.13
N PHE A 45 7.37 16.69 14.31
CA PHE A 45 8.13 17.86 13.89
C PHE A 45 8.88 17.60 12.58
N ALA A 46 9.21 18.65 11.85
CA ALA A 46 10.11 18.56 10.71
C ALA A 46 11.49 18.07 11.16
N HIS A 47 12.22 17.37 10.30
CA HIS A 47 13.50 16.72 10.63
C HIS A 47 14.56 17.68 11.20
N ALA A 48 14.55 18.94 10.77
CA ALA A 48 15.48 19.97 11.26
C ALA A 48 15.01 20.66 12.57
N HIS A 49 13.83 20.32 13.11
CA HIS A 49 13.31 20.95 14.31
C HIS A 49 14.01 20.43 15.57
N PRO A 50 14.36 21.26 16.57
CA PRO A 50 15.05 20.83 17.80
C PRO A 50 14.32 19.74 18.60
N GLU A 51 12.99 19.73 18.53
CA GLU A 51 12.16 18.71 19.19
C GLU A 51 11.87 17.49 18.33
N TRP A 52 12.44 17.41 17.13
CA TRP A 52 12.30 16.21 16.33
C TRP A 52 12.90 14.99 17.03
N ARG A 53 12.19 13.88 17.01
CA ARG A 53 12.64 12.59 17.55
C ARG A 53 12.31 11.49 16.52
N PRO A 54 13.18 10.46 16.40
CA PRO A 54 13.01 9.44 15.38
C PRO A 54 11.86 8.46 15.62
N PHE A 55 11.39 8.32 16.86
CA PHE A 55 10.37 7.35 17.23
C PHE A 55 9.13 8.05 17.82
N ALA A 56 7.95 7.51 17.45
CA ALA A 56 6.70 7.88 18.12
C ALA A 56 6.51 7.13 19.46
N GLY A 57 7.29 6.07 19.69
CA GLY A 57 7.26 5.19 20.83
C GLY A 57 8.02 3.90 20.56
N PRO A 58 7.95 2.92 21.46
CA PRO A 58 8.46 1.57 21.26
C PRO A 58 7.94 0.96 19.97
N LEU A 59 8.80 0.26 19.22
CA LEU A 59 8.38 -0.39 17.99
C LEU A 59 7.67 -1.71 18.27
N SER A 60 6.62 -1.99 17.53
CA SER A 60 5.96 -3.29 17.54
C SER A 60 6.92 -4.40 17.09
N PRO A 61 6.72 -5.67 17.49
CA PRO A 61 7.56 -6.79 17.06
C PRO A 61 7.62 -6.93 15.53
N ALA A 62 6.57 -6.54 14.80
CA ALA A 62 6.55 -6.53 13.34
C ALA A 62 7.48 -5.45 12.77
N SER A 63 7.41 -4.23 13.34
CA SER A 63 8.27 -3.10 12.94
C SER A 63 9.74 -3.35 13.28
N GLN A 64 10.03 -3.96 14.44
CA GLN A 64 11.39 -4.36 14.80
C GLN A 64 11.96 -5.35 13.78
N ARG A 65 11.19 -6.39 13.41
CA ARG A 65 11.60 -7.34 12.36
C ARG A 65 11.87 -6.65 11.03
N GLN A 66 11.00 -5.73 10.63
CA GLN A 66 11.17 -4.98 9.38
C GLN A 66 12.46 -4.15 9.43
N ALA A 67 12.75 -3.48 10.54
CA ALA A 67 13.99 -2.72 10.72
C ALA A 67 15.23 -3.62 10.56
N ILE A 68 15.23 -4.82 11.16
CA ILE A 68 16.34 -5.76 11.06
C ILE A 68 16.49 -6.31 9.63
N ILE A 69 15.41 -6.57 8.91
CA ILE A 69 15.46 -6.99 7.50
C ILE A 69 16.11 -5.90 6.64
N ILE A 70 15.73 -4.64 6.83
CA ILE A 70 16.31 -3.51 6.10
C ILE A 70 17.79 -3.38 6.41
N LEU A 71 18.18 -3.48 7.69
CA LEU A 71 19.60 -3.42 8.10
C LEU A 71 20.42 -4.59 7.54
N ASN A 72 19.85 -5.79 7.54
CA ASN A 72 20.53 -6.95 6.95
C ASN A 72 20.80 -6.76 5.45
N THR A 73 19.85 -6.18 4.72
CA THR A 73 20.02 -5.83 3.30
C THR A 73 21.14 -4.78 3.14
N LEU A 74 21.13 -3.72 3.97
CA LEU A 74 22.15 -2.69 3.95
C LEU A 74 23.55 -3.26 4.24
N PHE A 75 23.70 -4.04 5.31
CA PHE A 75 25.00 -4.64 5.66
C PHE A 75 25.49 -5.63 4.60
N SER A 76 24.61 -6.43 4.01
CA SER A 76 24.97 -7.31 2.89
C SER A 76 25.44 -6.52 1.68
N TRP A 77 24.79 -5.39 1.37
CA TRP A 77 25.24 -4.52 0.30
C TRP A 77 26.61 -3.89 0.60
N LEU A 78 26.84 -3.43 1.83
CA LEU A 78 28.14 -2.88 2.25
C LEU A 78 29.28 -3.91 2.18
N VAL A 79 28.99 -5.18 2.47
CA VAL A 79 29.97 -6.28 2.30
C VAL A 79 30.26 -6.51 0.82
N ASN A 80 29.22 -6.57 -0.03
CA ASN A 80 29.39 -6.74 -1.47
C ASN A 80 30.13 -5.56 -2.13
N ALA A 81 29.97 -4.35 -1.58
CA ALA A 81 30.70 -3.15 -2.00
C ALA A 81 32.16 -3.09 -1.47
N GLY A 82 32.62 -4.08 -0.71
CA GLY A 82 33.96 -4.11 -0.13
C GLY A 82 34.19 -3.16 1.04
N TYR A 83 33.12 -2.51 1.55
CA TYR A 83 33.20 -1.57 2.67
C TYR A 83 33.30 -2.28 4.04
N LEU A 84 32.71 -3.45 4.17
CA LEU A 84 32.75 -4.29 5.37
C LEU A 84 33.30 -5.66 5.07
N ALA A 85 34.09 -6.22 5.99
CA ALA A 85 34.61 -7.58 5.88
C ALA A 85 33.53 -8.66 6.08
N GLY A 86 32.44 -8.34 6.81
CA GLY A 86 31.36 -9.28 7.09
C GLY A 86 30.07 -8.58 7.54
N ASN A 87 28.95 -9.26 7.38
CA ASN A 87 27.67 -8.76 7.84
C ASN A 87 27.44 -9.15 9.32
N PRO A 88 27.37 -8.18 10.24
CA PRO A 88 27.19 -8.46 11.68
C PRO A 88 25.83 -9.12 12.02
N LEU A 89 24.86 -9.12 11.09
CA LEU A 89 23.58 -9.82 11.23
C LEU A 89 23.60 -11.26 10.69
N SER A 90 24.68 -11.72 10.08
CA SER A 90 24.77 -13.08 9.48
C SER A 90 24.50 -14.21 10.48
N LEU A 91 24.84 -14.00 11.75
CA LEU A 91 24.59 -14.96 12.84
C LEU A 91 23.17 -14.87 13.40
N SER A 92 22.43 -13.84 13.05
CA SER A 92 21.04 -13.66 13.52
C SER A 92 20.12 -14.62 12.76
N ARG A 93 20.05 -15.87 13.19
CA ARG A 93 19.05 -16.84 12.71
C ARG A 93 17.66 -16.45 13.24
N GLN A 94 17.11 -15.36 12.77
CA GLN A 94 15.68 -15.12 12.92
C GLN A 94 14.94 -16.11 11.99
N ARG A 95 14.67 -17.32 12.48
CA ARG A 95 13.60 -18.12 11.91
C ARG A 95 12.32 -17.29 12.05
N ALA A 96 12.03 -16.55 11.00
CA ALA A 96 10.77 -15.87 10.89
C ALA A 96 9.67 -16.93 10.99
N ARG A 97 9.07 -17.12 12.16
CA ARG A 97 7.75 -17.71 12.22
C ARG A 97 6.88 -16.79 11.35
N LYS A 98 6.62 -17.25 10.13
CA LYS A 98 5.60 -16.62 9.29
C LYS A 98 4.34 -16.60 10.14
N ALA A 99 4.00 -15.44 10.69
CA ALA A 99 2.68 -15.29 11.29
C ALA A 99 1.69 -15.70 10.21
N LYS A 100 0.85 -16.69 10.51
CA LYS A 100 -0.21 -17.07 9.59
C LYS A 100 -0.98 -15.77 9.26
N PRO A 101 -1.16 -15.45 7.98
CA PRO A 101 -1.92 -14.26 7.61
C PRO A 101 -3.30 -14.40 8.24
N ARG A 102 -3.59 -13.58 9.23
CA ARG A 102 -4.90 -13.52 9.85
C ARG A 102 -5.67 -12.47 9.06
N ILE A 103 -6.55 -12.92 8.19
CA ILE A 103 -7.52 -12.05 7.52
C ILE A 103 -8.49 -11.61 8.62
N THR A 104 -8.22 -10.45 9.21
CA THR A 104 -9.05 -9.87 10.28
C THR A 104 -9.86 -8.67 9.80
N ARG A 105 -9.63 -8.24 8.56
CA ARG A 105 -10.31 -7.10 7.95
C ARG A 105 -10.69 -7.48 6.53
N TYR A 106 -11.93 -7.79 6.33
CA TYR A 106 -12.56 -7.94 5.03
C TYR A 106 -13.95 -7.29 5.11
N LEU A 107 -14.42 -6.82 3.99
CA LEU A 107 -15.74 -6.22 3.89
C LEU A 107 -16.71 -7.34 3.51
N GLU A 108 -17.62 -7.67 4.43
CA GLU A 108 -18.69 -8.62 4.18
C GLU A 108 -19.73 -7.99 3.22
N GLU A 109 -20.57 -8.83 2.64
CA GLU A 109 -21.57 -8.40 1.65
C GLU A 109 -22.58 -7.38 2.24
N ASP A 110 -22.95 -7.57 3.50
CA ASP A 110 -23.84 -6.65 4.21
C ASP A 110 -23.19 -5.26 4.35
N LEU A 111 -21.92 -5.21 4.77
CA LEU A 111 -21.16 -3.96 4.87
C LEU A 111 -20.95 -3.32 3.48
N TRP A 112 -20.76 -4.14 2.44
CA TRP A 112 -20.69 -3.61 1.08
C TRP A 112 -22.01 -2.96 0.66
N SER A 113 -23.14 -3.55 1.03
CA SER A 113 -24.46 -2.98 0.79
C SER A 113 -24.67 -1.67 1.54
N GLU A 114 -24.21 -1.54 2.78
CA GLU A 114 -24.22 -0.30 3.54
C GLU A 114 -23.34 0.78 2.90
N VAL A 115 -22.16 0.42 2.38
CA VAL A 115 -21.30 1.35 1.64
C VAL A 115 -22.01 1.88 0.39
N LYS A 116 -22.68 1.00 -0.36
CA LYS A 116 -23.47 1.42 -1.54
C LYS A 116 -24.60 2.38 -1.15
N MET A 117 -25.35 2.06 -0.10
CA MET A 117 -26.40 2.95 0.41
C MET A 117 -25.86 4.31 0.86
N THR A 118 -24.72 4.32 1.55
CA THR A 118 -24.08 5.57 1.97
C THR A 118 -23.68 6.43 0.78
N ILE A 119 -23.11 5.82 -0.26
CA ILE A 119 -22.76 6.53 -1.50
C ILE A 119 -24.03 7.03 -2.19
N ASP A 120 -25.12 6.24 -2.18
CA ASP A 120 -26.38 6.65 -2.81
C ASP A 120 -27.05 7.85 -2.13
N LEU A 121 -26.73 8.12 -0.87
CA LEU A 121 -27.18 9.30 -0.13
C LEU A 121 -26.34 10.57 -0.43
N MET A 122 -25.23 10.45 -1.19
CA MET A 122 -24.44 11.63 -1.57
C MET A 122 -25.29 12.62 -2.38
N PRO A 123 -25.07 13.94 -2.21
CA PRO A 123 -25.77 14.97 -2.98
C PRO A 123 -25.48 14.82 -4.48
N LYS A 124 -26.48 15.16 -5.32
CA LYS A 124 -26.45 15.01 -6.79
C LYS A 124 -27.07 16.19 -7.52
N GLU A 125 -27.22 17.31 -6.85
CA GLU A 125 -27.95 18.46 -7.38
C GLU A 125 -27.11 19.25 -8.39
N SER A 126 -25.83 19.46 -8.08
CA SER A 126 -24.88 20.11 -8.99
C SER A 126 -24.12 19.10 -9.84
N ASP A 127 -23.60 19.54 -10.99
CA ASP A 127 -22.75 18.71 -11.87
C ASP A 127 -21.55 18.14 -11.12
N ARG A 128 -20.93 18.94 -10.26
CA ARG A 128 -19.78 18.52 -9.45
C ARG A 128 -20.17 17.44 -8.43
N GLU A 129 -21.32 17.55 -7.80
CA GLU A 129 -21.82 16.52 -6.87
C GLU A 129 -22.13 15.22 -7.58
N ARG A 130 -22.76 15.29 -8.77
CA ARG A 130 -22.97 14.11 -9.61
C ARG A 130 -21.66 13.45 -10.01
N GLU A 131 -20.67 14.23 -10.44
CA GLU A 131 -19.34 13.68 -10.73
C GLU A 131 -18.72 12.97 -9.53
N HIS A 132 -18.80 13.58 -8.33
CA HIS A 132 -18.30 12.95 -7.09
C HIS A 132 -19.03 11.65 -6.79
N TYR A 133 -20.35 11.64 -6.90
CA TYR A 133 -21.19 10.47 -6.67
C TYR A 133 -20.80 9.31 -7.60
N TYR A 134 -20.82 9.52 -8.92
CA TYR A 134 -20.52 8.46 -9.88
C TYR A 134 -19.06 8.00 -9.78
N ARG A 135 -18.14 8.91 -9.52
CA ARG A 135 -16.75 8.59 -9.30
C ARG A 135 -16.53 7.77 -8.03
N ALA A 136 -17.15 8.13 -6.94
CA ALA A 136 -17.09 7.35 -5.70
C ALA A 136 -17.66 5.95 -5.91
N ARG A 137 -18.84 5.84 -6.50
CA ARG A 137 -19.50 4.58 -6.78
C ARG A 137 -18.63 3.66 -7.64
N TRP A 138 -18.09 4.18 -8.73
CA TRP A 138 -17.18 3.44 -9.61
C TRP A 138 -15.88 3.03 -8.91
N LEU A 139 -15.24 3.95 -8.20
CA LEU A 139 -14.01 3.67 -7.47
C LEU A 139 -14.18 2.56 -6.45
N PHE A 140 -15.20 2.66 -5.60
CA PHE A 140 -15.45 1.64 -4.58
C PHE A 140 -15.84 0.29 -5.19
N SER A 141 -16.55 0.26 -6.32
CA SER A 141 -16.85 -0.97 -7.06
C SER A 141 -15.58 -1.64 -7.58
N LEU A 142 -14.63 -0.88 -8.16
CA LEU A 142 -13.33 -1.41 -8.58
C LEU A 142 -12.53 -2.00 -7.41
N LEU A 143 -12.51 -1.29 -6.28
CA LEU A 143 -11.76 -1.73 -5.10
C LEU A 143 -12.38 -3.00 -4.49
N TYR A 144 -13.69 -3.08 -4.39
CA TYR A 144 -14.38 -4.20 -3.78
C TYR A 144 -14.51 -5.42 -4.71
N LEU A 145 -15.07 -5.23 -5.91
CA LEU A 145 -15.39 -6.34 -6.81
C LEU A 145 -14.16 -6.91 -7.51
N CYS A 146 -13.14 -6.08 -7.79
CA CYS A 146 -11.92 -6.52 -8.46
C CYS A 146 -10.71 -6.62 -7.52
N GLY A 147 -10.82 -6.19 -6.28
CA GLY A 147 -9.71 -6.21 -5.32
C GLY A 147 -8.49 -5.41 -5.79
N LEU A 148 -8.72 -4.29 -6.51
CA LEU A 148 -7.65 -3.46 -7.03
C LEU A 148 -6.99 -2.64 -5.92
N ARG A 149 -5.69 -2.39 -6.06
CA ARG A 149 -4.99 -1.36 -5.28
C ARG A 149 -5.28 0.01 -5.88
N ILE A 150 -5.26 1.06 -5.06
CA ILE A 150 -5.49 2.42 -5.56
C ILE A 150 -4.50 2.81 -6.67
N SER A 151 -3.25 2.38 -6.59
CA SER A 151 -2.24 2.60 -7.63
C SER A 151 -2.57 1.89 -8.95
N GLU A 152 -3.23 0.73 -8.90
CA GLU A 152 -3.69 0.00 -10.07
C GLU A 152 -4.89 0.68 -10.72
N VAL A 153 -5.80 1.24 -9.92
CA VAL A 153 -6.93 2.03 -10.43
C VAL A 153 -6.45 3.28 -11.17
N VAL A 154 -5.43 3.95 -10.65
CA VAL A 154 -4.91 5.20 -11.25
C VAL A 154 -3.99 4.93 -12.45
N GLY A 155 -3.29 3.79 -12.46
CA GLY A 155 -2.28 3.48 -13.47
C GLY A 155 -2.78 2.67 -14.66
N ASN A 156 -4.06 2.28 -14.70
CA ASN A 156 -4.62 1.51 -15.82
C ASN A 156 -5.72 2.28 -16.55
N THR A 157 -6.06 1.84 -17.75
CA THR A 157 -7.05 2.46 -18.64
C THR A 157 -8.29 1.59 -18.81
N MET A 158 -9.36 2.17 -19.31
CA MET A 158 -10.61 1.45 -19.59
C MET A 158 -10.47 0.44 -20.74
N GLY A 159 -9.51 0.64 -21.64
CA GLY A 159 -9.20 -0.31 -22.72
C GLY A 159 -8.60 -1.63 -22.22
N SER A 160 -8.24 -1.72 -20.96
CA SER A 160 -7.87 -2.98 -20.30
C SER A 160 -9.06 -3.89 -20.00
N LEU A 161 -10.29 -3.40 -20.17
CA LEU A 161 -11.52 -4.21 -20.10
C LEU A 161 -11.75 -4.88 -21.45
N PHE A 162 -11.95 -6.18 -21.45
CA PHE A 162 -12.24 -6.95 -22.64
C PHE A 162 -13.29 -8.03 -22.37
N CYS A 163 -14.03 -8.38 -23.43
CA CYS A 163 -15.03 -9.43 -23.40
C CYS A 163 -14.48 -10.69 -24.09
N ARG A 164 -14.72 -11.84 -23.50
CA ARG A 164 -14.46 -13.14 -24.10
C ARG A 164 -15.70 -14.02 -23.98
N ARG A 165 -15.98 -14.75 -25.03
CA ARG A 165 -16.99 -15.80 -25.02
C ARG A 165 -16.37 -17.04 -24.39
N ASP A 166 -17.03 -17.60 -23.36
CA ASP A 166 -16.61 -18.84 -22.72
C ASP A 166 -17.01 -20.09 -23.53
N LYS A 167 -16.71 -21.28 -22.96
CA LYS A 167 -17.02 -22.54 -23.60
C LYS A 167 -18.53 -22.80 -23.78
N ASP A 168 -19.34 -22.17 -22.96
CA ASP A 168 -20.80 -22.29 -22.95
C ASP A 168 -21.45 -21.26 -23.87
N GLY A 169 -20.64 -20.42 -24.56
CA GLY A 169 -21.10 -19.38 -25.44
C GLY A 169 -21.47 -18.06 -24.76
N GLU A 170 -21.32 -17.99 -23.44
CA GLU A 170 -21.59 -16.82 -22.62
C GLU A 170 -20.51 -15.76 -22.77
N GLU A 171 -20.91 -14.51 -22.91
CA GLU A 171 -19.98 -13.38 -22.95
C GLU A 171 -19.64 -12.95 -21.53
N ARG A 172 -18.34 -13.01 -21.20
CA ARG A 172 -17.81 -12.61 -19.90
C ARG A 172 -16.78 -11.52 -20.03
N TRP A 173 -16.91 -10.52 -19.19
CA TRP A 173 -15.99 -9.42 -19.13
C TRP A 173 -14.84 -9.67 -18.15
N TRP A 174 -13.69 -9.21 -18.53
CA TRP A 174 -12.43 -9.33 -17.79
C TRP A 174 -11.72 -7.99 -17.78
N LEU A 175 -10.94 -7.77 -16.75
CA LEU A 175 -10.09 -6.59 -16.62
C LEU A 175 -8.64 -7.06 -16.46
N GLU A 176 -7.78 -6.64 -17.40
CA GLU A 176 -6.35 -6.86 -17.33
C GLU A 176 -5.71 -5.73 -16.55
N ILE A 177 -4.90 -6.06 -15.53
CA ILE A 177 -4.30 -5.09 -14.62
C ILE A 177 -2.79 -5.26 -14.61
N LEU A 178 -2.09 -4.18 -14.90
CA LEU A 178 -0.66 -4.06 -14.65
C LEU A 178 -0.44 -3.68 -13.20
N GLY A 179 0.07 -4.63 -12.40
CA GLY A 179 0.29 -4.48 -10.97
C GLY A 179 1.74 -4.14 -10.61
N LYS A 180 2.04 -4.19 -9.32
CA LYS A 180 3.39 -3.91 -8.78
C LYS A 180 4.44 -4.84 -9.39
N GLY A 181 5.53 -4.25 -9.93
CA GLY A 181 6.66 -4.98 -10.54
C GLY A 181 6.30 -5.52 -11.93
N ASP A 182 5.48 -4.78 -12.67
CA ASP A 182 5.06 -5.05 -14.05
C ASP A 182 4.41 -6.43 -14.25
N LYS A 183 3.75 -6.92 -13.20
CA LYS A 183 3.04 -8.19 -13.25
C LYS A 183 1.61 -7.99 -13.75
N LEU A 184 1.33 -8.54 -14.91
CA LEU A 184 -0.01 -8.61 -15.46
C LEU A 184 -0.84 -9.66 -14.68
N ARG A 185 -2.09 -9.31 -14.40
CA ARG A 185 -3.10 -10.23 -13.91
C ARG A 185 -4.45 -9.91 -14.54
N ILE A 186 -5.27 -10.93 -14.68
CA ILE A 186 -6.62 -10.80 -15.19
C ILE A 186 -7.57 -11.06 -14.03
N VAL A 187 -8.55 -10.18 -13.86
CA VAL A 187 -9.61 -10.30 -12.86
C VAL A 187 -10.97 -10.32 -13.55
N PRO A 188 -11.94 -11.11 -13.05
CA PRO A 188 -13.28 -11.11 -13.61
C PRO A 188 -13.97 -9.77 -13.38
N ALA A 189 -14.61 -9.24 -14.40
CA ALA A 189 -15.49 -8.08 -14.30
C ALA A 189 -16.94 -8.58 -14.21
N THR A 190 -17.51 -8.54 -13.01
CA THR A 190 -18.87 -9.03 -12.75
C THR A 190 -19.93 -8.16 -13.45
N ASN A 191 -21.14 -8.67 -13.61
CA ASN A 191 -22.24 -7.90 -14.18
C ASN A 191 -22.51 -6.62 -13.37
N GLU A 192 -22.40 -6.69 -12.03
CA GLU A 192 -22.52 -5.51 -11.16
C GLU A 192 -21.47 -4.45 -11.53
N LEU A 193 -20.22 -4.85 -11.70
CA LEU A 193 -19.14 -3.94 -12.10
C LEU A 193 -19.43 -3.31 -13.47
N MET A 194 -19.91 -4.08 -14.44
CA MET A 194 -20.19 -3.58 -15.79
C MET A 194 -21.36 -2.60 -15.81
N VAL A 195 -22.35 -2.78 -14.94
CA VAL A 195 -23.43 -1.80 -14.75
C VAL A 195 -22.89 -0.48 -14.18
N GLU A 196 -22.01 -0.54 -13.17
CA GLU A 196 -21.41 0.66 -12.60
C GLU A 196 -20.46 1.36 -13.59
N LEU A 197 -19.71 0.60 -14.38
CA LEU A 197 -18.90 1.15 -15.48
C LEU A 197 -19.76 1.92 -16.48
N ALA A 198 -20.86 1.32 -16.94
CA ALA A 198 -21.75 1.93 -17.92
C ALA A 198 -22.41 3.22 -17.38
N ARG A 199 -22.74 3.26 -16.08
CA ARG A 199 -23.22 4.48 -15.41
C ARG A 199 -22.16 5.56 -15.38
N TYR A 200 -20.96 5.21 -14.92
CA TYR A 200 -19.84 6.14 -14.81
C TYR A 200 -19.42 6.72 -16.16
N ARG A 201 -19.32 5.87 -17.21
CA ARG A 201 -18.97 6.32 -18.55
C ARG A 201 -20.02 7.24 -19.17
N ARG A 202 -21.31 6.92 -19.01
CA ARG A 202 -22.42 7.77 -19.50
C ARG A 202 -22.43 9.15 -18.86
N GLU A 203 -22.17 9.24 -17.56
CA GLU A 203 -22.06 10.53 -16.87
C GLU A 203 -20.89 11.39 -17.44
N LYS A 204 -19.87 10.75 -17.95
CA LYS A 204 -18.73 11.42 -18.62
C LYS A 204 -18.96 11.65 -20.13
N GLY A 205 -20.15 11.39 -20.64
CA GLY A 205 -20.47 11.55 -22.06
C GLY A 205 -19.81 10.50 -22.96
N LEU A 206 -19.36 9.38 -22.40
CA LEU A 206 -18.70 8.27 -23.12
C LEU A 206 -19.70 7.15 -23.44
N ALA A 207 -19.36 6.34 -24.43
CA ALA A 207 -20.12 5.10 -24.72
C ALA A 207 -20.11 4.19 -23.47
N SER A 208 -21.22 3.43 -23.26
CA SER A 208 -21.41 2.60 -22.05
C SER A 208 -20.27 1.61 -21.80
N PHE A 209 -19.69 1.06 -22.87
CA PHE A 209 -18.57 0.13 -22.77
C PHE A 209 -17.37 0.65 -23.53
N PRO A 210 -16.14 0.40 -23.04
CA PRO A 210 -14.91 0.78 -23.73
C PRO A 210 -14.66 -0.09 -24.96
N LEU A 211 -13.95 0.47 -25.91
CA LEU A 211 -13.37 -0.30 -27.01
C LEU A 211 -12.01 -0.84 -26.61
N ALA A 212 -11.55 -1.88 -27.33
CA ALA A 212 -10.19 -2.36 -27.15
C ALA A 212 -9.19 -1.24 -27.45
N GLY A 213 -8.23 -1.03 -26.55
CA GLY A 213 -7.23 0.03 -26.69
C GLY A 213 -7.72 1.44 -26.28
N ASP A 214 -8.91 1.56 -25.69
CA ASP A 214 -9.38 2.84 -25.13
C ASP A 214 -8.40 3.33 -24.05
N ASP A 215 -7.75 4.48 -24.28
CA ASP A 215 -6.73 5.08 -23.43
C ASP A 215 -7.29 5.90 -22.27
N VAL A 216 -8.63 6.00 -22.17
CA VAL A 216 -9.31 6.70 -21.07
C VAL A 216 -8.92 6.04 -19.73
N PRO A 217 -8.41 6.82 -18.75
CA PRO A 217 -8.06 6.27 -17.45
C PRO A 217 -9.24 5.57 -16.77
N LEU A 218 -8.99 4.47 -16.03
CA LEU A 218 -10.03 3.79 -15.25
C LEU A 218 -10.74 4.74 -14.29
N LEU A 219 -10.05 5.75 -13.77
CA LEU A 219 -10.61 6.76 -12.90
C LEU A 219 -10.24 8.17 -13.40
N LEU A 220 -11.19 8.88 -13.94
CA LEU A 220 -11.03 10.24 -14.41
C LEU A 220 -10.94 11.25 -13.25
N PRO A 221 -10.18 12.34 -13.41
CA PRO A 221 -10.20 13.45 -12.45
C PRO A 221 -11.60 14.08 -12.41
N ILE A 222 -11.90 14.74 -11.30
CA ILE A 222 -13.11 15.59 -11.19
C ILE A 222 -12.80 16.90 -11.90
N GLY A 223 -13.72 17.37 -12.72
CA GLY A 223 -13.63 18.67 -13.37
C GLY A 223 -13.44 19.80 -12.35
N ARG A 224 -12.71 20.83 -12.75
CA ARG A 224 -12.49 22.05 -11.93
C ARG A 224 -13.73 22.91 -11.91
#